data_ed82bb494a992387cd4e41f266f1afed
#
_entry.id   ed82bb494a992387cd4e41f266f1afed
#
_cell.length_a   1.000
_cell.length_b   1.000
_cell.length_c   1.000
_cell.angle_alpha   90.00
_cell.angle_beta   90.00
_cell.angle_gamma   90.00
#
_symmetry.space_group_name_H-M   'P 1'
#
loop_
_entity.id
_entity.type
_entity.pdbx_description
1 polymer ?
#
loop_
_entity_poly.entity_id
_entity_poly.type
_entity_poly.pdbx_seq_one_letter_code
_entity_poly.pdbx_strand_id
1 'polypeptide(L)'
;MKIFTRLVAGLLLCVSLPSWAQQTAVDYFESGVTKSRSGDFTGALQAFSMAITMNPENSASYYNRGLAKANLKDHRGAVLDYDRAIDLNPKDALAFLSRGVSKSKQDDHRSALLDFNRAIELNPDDPQAYYNRGASRSRLDQNRGALQDFSRTLELDPNNQAALYARGITRQRLAEYTSSLADFTRLIELNPKRAQAYASRAASRLELNDFAGVITDCNKAIELNPDDSESLLNRGYAKSKLEDYKGANADYDKAVTLDANSFRGYYGRGFCRSKLGDQKGAIADFNQAIEVKNSNVETKVFYTGRISHDKLDELRGVVQEKNKINELSAERSEAYFSRAVSRNKQGDVRNAIADLNRSIELNPTYSEAYFTRGMIKSAQNDQKGAVQDCNSAIKLNPRYAEAYYIRGVIKHALGDENSGCLDLSKAGELGYTPAYKVISDFCN
;
A
#
# COMPACT_ATOMS: atom_id res chain seq x y z
N MET A 1 -102.20 -38.86 10.16
CA MET A 1 -100.90 -38.60 9.52
C MET A 1 -100.28 -37.47 10.31
N LYS A 2 -99.36 -37.82 11.18
CA LYS A 2 -98.67 -36.86 12.10
C LYS A 2 -97.19 -36.78 11.73
N ILE A 3 -96.79 -35.62 11.30
CA ILE A 3 -95.39 -35.33 10.99
C ILE A 3 -94.72 -34.80 12.27
N PHE A 4 -93.76 -35.56 12.73
CA PHE A 4 -92.88 -35.12 13.86
C PHE A 4 -91.82 -34.22 13.36
N THR A 5 -91.84 -32.98 13.79
CA THR A 5 -90.77 -32.05 13.65
C THR A 5 -89.82 -32.14 14.88
N ARG A 6 -88.64 -32.66 14.68
CA ARG A 6 -87.57 -32.60 15.73
C ARG A 6 -86.76 -31.33 15.52
N LEU A 7 -86.83 -30.41 16.46
CA LEU A 7 -85.90 -29.33 16.66
C LEU A 7 -84.56 -29.88 17.17
N VAL A 8 -83.49 -29.77 16.38
CA VAL A 8 -82.14 -29.96 16.84
C VAL A 8 -81.62 -28.59 17.25
N ALA A 9 -81.61 -28.36 18.59
CA ALA A 9 -80.88 -27.16 19.17
C ALA A 9 -79.38 -27.39 19.06
N GLY A 10 -78.76 -26.74 18.08
CA GLY A 10 -77.28 -26.68 17.98
C GLY A 10 -76.78 -25.76 19.06
N LEU A 11 -76.17 -26.31 20.09
CA LEU A 11 -75.25 -25.57 20.98
C LEU A 11 -74.03 -25.11 20.18
N LEU A 12 -74.04 -23.90 19.74
CA LEU A 12 -72.82 -23.19 19.38
C LEU A 12 -71.99 -22.99 20.66
N LEU A 13 -71.12 -23.92 20.97
CA LEU A 13 -69.98 -23.70 21.86
C LEU A 13 -69.10 -22.62 21.22
N CYS A 14 -69.36 -21.37 21.55
CA CYS A 14 -68.32 -20.33 21.42
C CYS A 14 -67.19 -20.68 22.37
N VAL A 15 -66.28 -21.50 21.86
CA VAL A 15 -64.94 -21.62 22.44
C VAL A 15 -64.34 -20.23 22.27
N SER A 16 -64.42 -19.39 23.30
CA SER A 16 -63.58 -18.25 23.43
C SER A 16 -62.19 -18.77 23.51
N LEU A 17 -61.50 -18.80 22.37
CA LEU A 17 -60.05 -19.00 22.34
C LEU A 17 -59.49 -17.99 23.35
N PRO A 18 -58.63 -18.41 24.32
CA PRO A 18 -57.99 -17.46 25.20
C PRO A 18 -57.29 -16.46 24.30
N SER A 19 -57.46 -15.18 24.64
CA SER A 19 -56.82 -14.05 23.94
C SER A 19 -55.32 -14.09 24.15
N TRP A 20 -54.68 -15.11 23.65
CA TRP A 20 -53.27 -15.05 23.32
C TRP A 20 -53.24 -14.07 22.16
N ALA A 21 -52.80 -12.86 22.46
CA ALA A 21 -52.71 -11.78 21.49
C ALA A 21 -52.15 -12.37 20.21
N GLN A 22 -52.93 -12.37 19.15
CA GLN A 22 -52.52 -12.86 17.85
C GLN A 22 -51.41 -11.91 17.40
N GLN A 23 -50.19 -12.35 17.47
CA GLN A 23 -49.03 -11.53 17.20
C GLN A 23 -49.12 -11.04 15.76
N THR A 24 -49.14 -9.72 15.59
CA THR A 24 -49.30 -9.07 14.29
C THR A 24 -47.96 -8.97 13.56
N ALA A 25 -48.00 -8.67 12.27
CA ALA A 25 -46.80 -8.37 11.49
C ALA A 25 -45.99 -7.21 12.14
N VAL A 26 -46.68 -6.25 12.76
CA VAL A 26 -46.07 -5.11 13.45
C VAL A 26 -45.34 -5.59 14.71
N ASP A 27 -45.97 -6.45 15.53
CA ASP A 27 -45.32 -6.96 16.76
C ASP A 27 -44.06 -7.76 16.42
N TYR A 28 -44.06 -8.57 15.37
CA TYR A 28 -42.86 -9.29 14.92
C TYR A 28 -41.79 -8.32 14.40
N PHE A 29 -42.18 -7.27 13.67
CA PHE A 29 -41.25 -6.25 13.21
C PHE A 29 -40.59 -5.51 14.38
N GLU A 30 -41.34 -5.04 15.36
CA GLU A 30 -40.84 -4.38 16.57
C GLU A 30 -39.94 -5.29 17.42
N SER A 31 -40.32 -6.58 17.56
CA SER A 31 -39.47 -7.59 18.18
C SER A 31 -38.15 -7.75 17.45
N GLY A 32 -38.16 -7.78 16.10
CA GLY A 32 -36.96 -7.84 15.28
C GLY A 32 -36.06 -6.62 15.48
N VAL A 33 -36.61 -5.41 15.51
CA VAL A 33 -35.88 -4.16 15.79
C VAL A 33 -35.24 -4.18 17.19
N THR A 34 -35.99 -4.62 18.20
CA THR A 34 -35.50 -4.72 19.57
C THR A 34 -34.32 -5.71 19.67
N LYS A 35 -34.46 -6.89 19.06
CA LYS A 35 -33.39 -7.90 19.01
C LYS A 35 -32.16 -7.40 18.25
N SER A 36 -32.33 -6.71 17.12
CA SER A 36 -31.21 -6.08 16.40
C SER A 36 -30.46 -5.08 17.25
N ARG A 37 -31.17 -4.24 18.03
CA ARG A 37 -30.56 -3.27 18.94
C ARG A 37 -29.77 -3.93 20.08
N SER A 38 -30.21 -5.08 20.56
CA SER A 38 -29.50 -5.86 21.58
C SER A 38 -28.36 -6.73 21.02
N GLY A 39 -28.15 -6.75 19.68
CA GLY A 39 -27.13 -7.55 19.02
C GLY A 39 -27.56 -9.01 18.73
N ASP A 40 -28.78 -9.39 19.06
CA ASP A 40 -29.35 -10.71 18.68
C ASP A 40 -29.82 -10.69 17.23
N PHE A 41 -28.86 -10.72 16.31
CA PHE A 41 -29.16 -10.69 14.87
C PHE A 41 -29.83 -11.98 14.37
N THR A 42 -29.59 -13.10 15.02
CA THR A 42 -30.25 -14.38 14.71
C THR A 42 -31.74 -14.33 15.08
N GLY A 43 -32.05 -13.89 16.26
CA GLY A 43 -33.44 -13.71 16.69
C GLY A 43 -34.16 -12.59 15.90
N ALA A 44 -33.41 -11.53 15.52
CA ALA A 44 -33.95 -10.49 14.67
C ALA A 44 -34.32 -11.01 13.27
N LEU A 45 -33.45 -11.83 12.66
CA LEU A 45 -33.70 -12.47 11.36
C LEU A 45 -34.98 -13.32 11.40
N GLN A 46 -35.19 -14.11 12.46
CA GLN A 46 -36.41 -14.92 12.65
C GLN A 46 -37.65 -14.02 12.75
N ALA A 47 -37.57 -12.96 13.60
CA ALA A 47 -38.71 -12.05 13.81
C ALA A 47 -39.08 -11.31 12.52
N PHE A 48 -38.11 -10.75 11.77
CA PHE A 48 -38.38 -10.10 10.49
C PHE A 48 -38.92 -11.12 9.44
N SER A 49 -38.50 -12.37 9.47
CA SER A 49 -39.03 -13.40 8.57
C SER A 49 -40.51 -13.67 8.86
N MET A 50 -40.94 -13.69 10.13
CA MET A 50 -42.35 -13.82 10.51
C MET A 50 -43.13 -12.56 10.10
N ALA A 51 -42.58 -11.36 10.29
CA ALA A 51 -43.20 -10.10 9.85
C ALA A 51 -43.44 -10.11 8.32
N ILE A 52 -42.47 -10.57 7.53
CA ILE A 52 -42.57 -10.71 6.06
C ILE A 52 -43.58 -11.74 5.66
N THR A 53 -43.67 -12.88 6.35
CA THR A 53 -44.69 -13.92 6.08
C THR A 53 -46.09 -13.35 6.26
N MET A 54 -46.30 -12.48 7.24
CA MET A 54 -47.60 -11.86 7.50
C MET A 54 -47.89 -10.64 6.61
N ASN A 55 -46.86 -9.89 6.26
CA ASN A 55 -46.98 -8.73 5.36
C ASN A 55 -45.83 -8.70 4.35
N PRO A 56 -45.96 -9.39 3.19
CA PRO A 56 -44.93 -9.47 2.17
C PRO A 56 -44.63 -8.15 1.42
N GLU A 57 -45.49 -7.14 1.58
CA GLU A 57 -45.33 -5.83 0.91
C GLU A 57 -44.62 -4.78 1.82
N ASN A 58 -44.16 -5.16 3.00
CA ASN A 58 -43.47 -4.26 3.90
C ASN A 58 -41.96 -4.20 3.55
N SER A 59 -41.54 -3.18 2.80
CA SER A 59 -40.15 -2.95 2.41
C SER A 59 -39.20 -2.86 3.62
N ALA A 60 -39.65 -2.23 4.73
CA ALA A 60 -38.84 -2.08 5.94
C ALA A 60 -38.49 -3.44 6.59
N SER A 61 -39.34 -4.43 6.51
CA SER A 61 -39.09 -5.78 7.03
C SER A 61 -37.97 -6.47 6.25
N TYR A 62 -37.98 -6.37 4.94
CA TYR A 62 -36.87 -6.88 4.09
C TYR A 62 -35.58 -6.12 4.35
N TYR A 63 -35.61 -4.78 4.38
CA TYR A 63 -34.45 -3.96 4.68
C TYR A 63 -33.78 -4.37 6.00
N ASN A 64 -34.58 -4.46 7.07
CA ASN A 64 -34.04 -4.80 8.40
C ASN A 64 -33.59 -6.28 8.50
N ARG A 65 -34.23 -7.20 7.78
CA ARG A 65 -33.74 -8.58 7.66
C ARG A 65 -32.42 -8.63 6.92
N GLY A 66 -32.27 -7.85 5.84
CA GLY A 66 -31.00 -7.66 5.13
C GLY A 66 -29.88 -7.13 6.04
N LEU A 67 -30.19 -6.14 6.89
CA LEU A 67 -29.23 -5.65 7.89
C LEU A 67 -28.83 -6.74 8.90
N ALA A 68 -29.78 -7.53 9.39
CA ALA A 68 -29.48 -8.64 10.29
C ALA A 68 -28.57 -9.68 9.62
N LYS A 69 -28.85 -10.07 8.36
CA LYS A 69 -28.02 -10.97 7.57
C LYS A 69 -26.60 -10.39 7.35
N ALA A 70 -26.48 -9.11 7.01
CA ALA A 70 -25.19 -8.45 6.81
C ALA A 70 -24.32 -8.46 8.09
N ASN A 71 -24.96 -8.25 9.26
CA ASN A 71 -24.27 -8.35 10.54
C ASN A 71 -23.81 -9.78 10.85
N LEU A 72 -24.58 -10.78 10.41
CA LEU A 72 -24.20 -12.21 10.47
C LEU A 72 -23.20 -12.62 9.38
N LYS A 73 -22.66 -11.65 8.57
CA LYS A 73 -21.75 -11.86 7.45
C LYS A 73 -22.36 -12.56 6.23
N ASP A 74 -23.66 -12.80 6.22
CA ASP A 74 -24.39 -13.28 5.02
C ASP A 74 -24.69 -12.10 4.08
N HIS A 75 -23.64 -11.60 3.41
CA HIS A 75 -23.79 -10.49 2.48
C HIS A 75 -24.59 -10.86 1.22
N ARG A 76 -24.58 -12.15 0.79
CA ARG A 76 -25.39 -12.62 -0.34
C ARG A 76 -26.87 -12.60 -0.02
N GLY A 77 -27.25 -13.16 1.12
CA GLY A 77 -28.63 -13.13 1.57
C GLY A 77 -29.13 -11.72 1.88
N ALA A 78 -28.22 -10.83 2.36
CA ALA A 78 -28.55 -9.43 2.58
C ALA A 78 -28.88 -8.70 1.26
N VAL A 79 -28.09 -8.90 0.19
CA VAL A 79 -28.34 -8.32 -1.15
C VAL A 79 -29.73 -8.70 -1.65
N LEU A 80 -30.13 -9.97 -1.54
CA LEU A 80 -31.47 -10.43 -1.96
C LEU A 80 -32.60 -9.72 -1.20
N ASP A 81 -32.43 -9.51 0.11
CA ASP A 81 -33.41 -8.80 0.91
C ASP A 81 -33.46 -7.31 0.56
N TYR A 82 -32.31 -6.68 0.31
CA TYR A 82 -32.26 -5.28 -0.15
C TYR A 82 -32.85 -5.13 -1.57
N ASP A 83 -32.65 -6.09 -2.47
CA ASP A 83 -33.31 -6.11 -3.78
C ASP A 83 -34.81 -6.03 -3.61
N ARG A 84 -35.38 -6.87 -2.75
CA ARG A 84 -36.83 -6.86 -2.51
C ARG A 84 -37.31 -5.60 -1.81
N ALA A 85 -36.52 -5.05 -0.88
CA ALA A 85 -36.81 -3.75 -0.24
C ALA A 85 -36.87 -2.62 -1.26
N ILE A 86 -35.92 -2.59 -2.22
CA ILE A 86 -35.85 -1.58 -3.29
C ILE A 86 -36.98 -1.77 -4.30
N ASP A 87 -37.35 -2.99 -4.66
CA ASP A 87 -38.50 -3.26 -5.53
C ASP A 87 -39.78 -2.68 -4.94
N LEU A 88 -39.95 -2.82 -3.62
CA LEU A 88 -41.13 -2.30 -2.89
C LEU A 88 -41.06 -0.79 -2.65
N ASN A 89 -39.85 -0.25 -2.45
CA ASN A 89 -39.61 1.19 -2.26
C ASN A 89 -38.38 1.68 -3.04
N PRO A 90 -38.52 2.02 -4.33
CA PRO A 90 -37.42 2.49 -5.17
C PRO A 90 -36.80 3.83 -4.79
N LYS A 91 -37.34 4.51 -3.77
CA LYS A 91 -36.83 5.79 -3.25
C LYS A 91 -36.09 5.65 -1.91
N ASP A 92 -35.84 4.43 -1.46
CA ASP A 92 -35.11 4.18 -0.21
C ASP A 92 -33.60 4.28 -0.42
N ALA A 93 -33.03 5.45 -0.15
CA ALA A 93 -31.57 5.70 -0.25
C ALA A 93 -30.77 4.74 0.64
N LEU A 94 -31.28 4.39 1.84
CA LEU A 94 -30.59 3.51 2.78
C LEU A 94 -30.53 2.06 2.27
N ALA A 95 -31.56 1.60 1.57
CA ALA A 95 -31.57 0.26 0.97
C ALA A 95 -30.49 0.15 -0.14
N PHE A 96 -30.37 1.16 -1.01
CA PHE A 96 -29.30 1.23 -2.00
C PHE A 96 -27.92 1.30 -1.33
N LEU A 97 -27.72 2.16 -0.34
CA LEU A 97 -26.45 2.29 0.40
C LEU A 97 -26.05 0.92 1.00
N SER A 98 -26.97 0.27 1.70
CA SER A 98 -26.71 -0.99 2.39
C SER A 98 -26.44 -2.15 1.41
N ARG A 99 -27.14 -2.17 0.26
CA ARG A 99 -26.89 -3.13 -0.82
C ARG A 99 -25.48 -2.91 -1.41
N GLY A 100 -25.12 -1.67 -1.70
CA GLY A 100 -23.79 -1.30 -2.17
C GLY A 100 -22.68 -1.72 -1.21
N VAL A 101 -22.88 -1.48 0.11
CA VAL A 101 -21.93 -1.94 1.14
C VAL A 101 -21.81 -3.46 1.13
N SER A 102 -22.94 -4.20 1.04
CA SER A 102 -22.91 -5.67 1.00
C SER A 102 -22.24 -6.21 -0.27
N LYS A 103 -22.43 -5.58 -1.43
CA LYS A 103 -21.70 -5.90 -2.67
C LYS A 103 -20.20 -5.62 -2.54
N SER A 104 -19.81 -4.47 -1.96
CA SER A 104 -18.41 -4.15 -1.69
C SER A 104 -17.72 -5.17 -0.77
N LYS A 105 -18.46 -5.74 0.20
CA LYS A 105 -17.95 -6.82 1.08
C LYS A 105 -17.76 -8.16 0.35
N GLN A 106 -18.35 -8.30 -0.81
CA GLN A 106 -18.17 -9.44 -1.75
C GLN A 106 -17.14 -9.11 -2.84
N ASP A 107 -16.35 -8.02 -2.69
CA ASP A 107 -15.40 -7.48 -3.66
C ASP A 107 -16.04 -7.04 -5.00
N ASP A 108 -17.38 -7.00 -5.11
CA ASP A 108 -18.08 -6.46 -6.27
C ASP A 108 -18.20 -4.93 -6.18
N HIS A 109 -17.05 -4.26 -6.27
CA HIS A 109 -16.97 -2.81 -6.20
C HIS A 109 -17.64 -2.11 -7.39
N ARG A 110 -17.65 -2.74 -8.57
CA ARG A 110 -18.29 -2.16 -9.77
C ARG A 110 -19.80 -2.01 -9.60
N SER A 111 -20.48 -3.08 -9.17
CA SER A 111 -21.93 -3.03 -8.91
C SER A 111 -22.26 -2.17 -7.69
N ALA A 112 -21.38 -2.14 -6.69
CA ALA A 112 -21.55 -1.28 -5.53
C ALA A 112 -21.57 0.22 -5.89
N LEU A 113 -20.74 0.66 -6.87
CA LEU A 113 -20.73 2.05 -7.35
C LEU A 113 -22.09 2.48 -7.91
N LEU A 114 -22.81 1.58 -8.60
CA LEU A 114 -24.16 1.88 -9.12
C LEU A 114 -25.13 2.16 -7.98
N ASP A 115 -25.07 1.33 -6.93
CA ASP A 115 -25.91 1.50 -5.75
C ASP A 115 -25.59 2.78 -4.98
N PHE A 116 -24.30 3.07 -4.77
CA PHE A 116 -23.88 4.32 -4.10
C PHE A 116 -24.26 5.56 -4.91
N ASN A 117 -24.13 5.53 -6.24
CA ASN A 117 -24.61 6.63 -7.08
C ASN A 117 -26.11 6.87 -6.85
N ARG A 118 -26.91 5.79 -6.84
CA ARG A 118 -28.35 5.92 -6.63
C ARG A 118 -28.68 6.41 -5.22
N ALA A 119 -27.97 5.94 -4.20
CA ALA A 119 -28.13 6.45 -2.83
C ALA A 119 -27.84 7.95 -2.73
N ILE A 120 -26.78 8.43 -3.39
CA ILE A 120 -26.40 9.86 -3.43
C ILE A 120 -27.43 10.70 -4.20
N GLU A 121 -27.98 10.19 -5.32
CA GLU A 121 -29.05 10.86 -6.06
C GLU A 121 -30.30 11.08 -5.20
N LEU A 122 -30.62 10.07 -4.37
CA LEU A 122 -31.78 10.10 -3.48
C LEU A 122 -31.55 10.91 -2.20
N ASN A 123 -30.33 10.90 -1.68
CA ASN A 123 -29.90 11.67 -0.51
C ASN A 123 -28.50 12.24 -0.70
N PRO A 124 -28.36 13.47 -1.25
CA PRO A 124 -27.07 14.10 -1.53
C PRO A 124 -26.28 14.55 -0.30
N ASP A 125 -26.89 14.54 0.86
CA ASP A 125 -26.28 15.01 2.12
C ASP A 125 -25.86 13.88 3.06
N ASP A 126 -25.83 12.63 2.57
CA ASP A 126 -25.36 11.49 3.34
C ASP A 126 -23.83 11.29 3.17
N PRO A 127 -22.99 11.63 4.16
CA PRO A 127 -21.55 11.46 4.08
C PRO A 127 -21.12 9.98 3.93
N GLN A 128 -21.95 9.04 4.43
CA GLN A 128 -21.64 7.61 4.33
C GLN A 128 -21.69 7.10 2.88
N ALA A 129 -22.62 7.61 2.08
CA ALA A 129 -22.75 7.24 0.68
C ALA A 129 -21.50 7.66 -0.12
N TYR A 130 -21.02 8.89 0.08
CA TYR A 130 -19.77 9.36 -0.53
C TYR A 130 -18.56 8.58 -0.03
N TYR A 131 -18.44 8.37 1.28
CA TYR A 131 -17.33 7.60 1.87
C TYR A 131 -17.23 6.20 1.25
N ASN A 132 -18.34 5.46 1.21
CA ASN A 132 -18.36 4.09 0.68
C ASN A 132 -18.11 4.05 -0.84
N ARG A 133 -18.61 5.05 -1.59
CA ARG A 133 -18.29 5.19 -3.02
C ARG A 133 -16.81 5.47 -3.23
N GLY A 134 -16.24 6.38 -2.47
CA GLY A 134 -14.81 6.69 -2.48
C GLY A 134 -13.95 5.48 -2.14
N ALA A 135 -14.34 4.71 -1.12
CA ALA A 135 -13.65 3.48 -0.75
C ALA A 135 -13.68 2.44 -1.89
N SER A 136 -14.83 2.25 -2.55
CA SER A 136 -14.95 1.35 -3.69
C SER A 136 -14.16 1.84 -4.91
N ARG A 137 -14.16 3.15 -5.19
CA ARG A 137 -13.31 3.76 -6.23
C ARG A 137 -11.83 3.55 -5.96
N SER A 138 -11.40 3.70 -4.69
CA SER A 138 -10.01 3.45 -4.29
C SER A 138 -9.59 2.00 -4.50
N ARG A 139 -10.49 1.03 -4.31
CA ARG A 139 -10.24 -0.39 -4.60
C ARG A 139 -10.12 -0.68 -6.10
N LEU A 140 -10.74 0.14 -6.92
CA LEU A 140 -10.68 0.08 -8.38
C LEU A 140 -9.59 1.00 -8.97
N ASP A 141 -8.65 1.49 -8.15
CA ASP A 141 -7.58 2.44 -8.51
C ASP A 141 -8.07 3.76 -9.13
N GLN A 142 -9.34 4.10 -8.97
CA GLN A 142 -9.94 5.36 -9.41
C GLN A 142 -9.63 6.48 -8.39
N ASN A 143 -8.34 6.70 -8.11
CA ASN A 143 -7.88 7.51 -6.98
C ASN A 143 -8.37 8.97 -7.04
N ARG A 144 -8.46 9.60 -8.23
CA ARG A 144 -8.99 10.98 -8.36
C ARG A 144 -10.46 11.07 -7.97
N GLY A 145 -11.29 10.10 -8.40
CA GLY A 145 -12.70 10.03 -8.02
C GLY A 145 -12.89 9.72 -6.54
N ALA A 146 -12.05 8.86 -5.97
CA ALA A 146 -12.04 8.58 -4.54
C ALA A 146 -11.70 9.83 -3.71
N LEU A 147 -10.71 10.63 -4.16
CA LEU A 147 -10.33 11.88 -3.51
C LEU A 147 -11.49 12.89 -3.47
N GLN A 148 -12.25 13.01 -4.57
CA GLN A 148 -13.45 13.87 -4.62
C GLN A 148 -14.51 13.39 -3.61
N ASP A 149 -14.80 12.10 -3.57
CA ASP A 149 -15.78 11.53 -2.67
C ASP A 149 -15.40 11.70 -1.19
N PHE A 150 -14.14 11.42 -0.81
CA PHE A 150 -13.68 11.64 0.56
C PHE A 150 -13.68 13.13 0.92
N SER A 151 -13.40 14.02 -0.04
CA SER A 151 -13.50 15.45 0.20
C SER A 151 -14.94 15.87 0.46
N ARG A 152 -15.91 15.35 -0.33
CA ARG A 152 -17.33 15.61 -0.09
C ARG A 152 -17.81 15.03 1.25
N THR A 153 -17.31 13.85 1.63
CA THR A 153 -17.56 13.30 2.98
C THR A 153 -17.13 14.29 4.07
N LEU A 154 -15.94 14.89 3.92
CA LEU A 154 -15.39 15.81 4.92
C LEU A 154 -16.00 17.22 4.87
N GLU A 155 -16.62 17.63 3.76
CA GLU A 155 -17.46 18.84 3.72
C GLU A 155 -18.75 18.64 4.53
N LEU A 156 -19.33 17.44 4.46
CA LEU A 156 -20.56 17.10 5.20
C LEU A 156 -20.29 16.71 6.66
N ASP A 157 -19.18 16.02 6.93
CA ASP A 157 -18.72 15.63 8.26
C ASP A 157 -17.22 15.89 8.43
N PRO A 158 -16.81 17.10 8.86
CA PRO A 158 -15.41 17.51 8.97
C PRO A 158 -14.56 16.71 9.97
N ASN A 159 -15.20 15.98 10.87
CA ASN A 159 -14.53 15.17 11.90
C ASN A 159 -14.52 13.67 11.57
N ASN A 160 -14.89 13.28 10.37
CA ASN A 160 -14.89 11.88 9.95
C ASN A 160 -13.47 11.34 9.87
N GLN A 161 -13.05 10.65 10.93
CA GLN A 161 -11.68 10.10 11.03
C GLN A 161 -11.36 9.06 9.94
N ALA A 162 -12.36 8.30 9.49
CA ALA A 162 -12.18 7.32 8.44
C ALA A 162 -11.93 8.01 7.09
N ALA A 163 -12.69 9.07 6.79
CA ALA A 163 -12.53 9.84 5.57
C ALA A 163 -11.21 10.64 5.55
N LEU A 164 -10.78 11.23 6.68
CA LEU A 164 -9.47 11.88 6.80
C LEU A 164 -8.34 10.91 6.50
N TYR A 165 -8.39 9.71 7.09
CA TYR A 165 -7.39 8.68 6.84
C TYR A 165 -7.39 8.23 5.39
N ALA A 166 -8.56 7.89 4.84
CA ALA A 166 -8.70 7.43 3.47
C ALA A 166 -8.26 8.49 2.44
N ARG A 167 -8.62 9.78 2.68
CA ARG A 167 -8.18 10.89 1.82
C ARG A 167 -6.68 11.09 1.88
N GLY A 168 -6.09 11.05 3.08
CA GLY A 168 -4.64 11.14 3.27
C GLY A 168 -3.88 10.05 2.51
N ILE A 169 -4.31 8.79 2.62
CA ILE A 169 -3.73 7.66 1.85
C ILE A 169 -3.93 7.85 0.33
N THR A 170 -5.11 8.32 -0.09
CA THR A 170 -5.37 8.56 -1.51
C THR A 170 -4.47 9.66 -2.06
N ARG A 171 -4.22 10.72 -1.29
CA ARG A 171 -3.28 11.79 -1.63
C ARG A 171 -1.84 11.29 -1.73
N GLN A 172 -1.41 10.39 -0.84
CA GLN A 172 -0.09 9.74 -0.96
C GLN A 172 0.04 8.97 -2.28
N ARG A 173 -0.98 8.20 -2.68
CA ARG A 173 -1.00 7.49 -3.97
C ARG A 173 -0.94 8.41 -5.17
N LEU A 174 -1.44 9.64 -5.03
CA LEU A 174 -1.38 10.69 -6.05
C LEU A 174 -0.13 11.58 -5.93
N ALA A 175 0.82 11.24 -5.04
CA ALA A 175 2.01 12.00 -4.71
C ALA A 175 1.72 13.44 -4.20
N GLU A 176 0.52 13.68 -3.67
CA GLU A 176 0.11 14.95 -3.04
C GLU A 176 0.51 14.98 -1.55
N TYR A 177 1.81 14.78 -1.27
CA TYR A 177 2.31 14.54 0.09
C TYR A 177 2.04 15.68 1.06
N THR A 178 2.20 16.93 0.63
CA THR A 178 1.92 18.11 1.48
C THR A 178 0.45 18.16 1.90
N SER A 179 -0.47 17.89 0.99
CA SER A 179 -1.91 17.84 1.31
C SER A 179 -2.26 16.65 2.22
N SER A 180 -1.58 15.54 2.05
CA SER A 180 -1.74 14.35 2.90
C SER A 180 -1.31 14.63 4.35
N LEU A 181 -0.25 15.43 4.58
CA LEU A 181 0.17 15.85 5.93
C LEU A 181 -0.95 16.57 6.68
N ALA A 182 -1.71 17.44 6.00
CA ALA A 182 -2.82 18.17 6.64
C ALA A 182 -3.91 17.21 7.12
N ASP A 183 -4.27 16.20 6.32
CA ASP A 183 -5.28 15.20 6.70
C ASP A 183 -4.83 14.37 7.91
N PHE A 184 -3.61 13.86 7.92
CA PHE A 184 -3.10 13.09 9.07
C PHE A 184 -2.89 13.96 10.30
N THR A 185 -2.51 15.23 10.14
CA THR A 185 -2.41 16.17 11.27
C THR A 185 -3.79 16.37 11.91
N ARG A 186 -4.81 16.61 11.09
CA ARG A 186 -6.18 16.74 11.61
C ARG A 186 -6.65 15.44 12.28
N LEU A 187 -6.32 14.31 11.72
CA LEU A 187 -6.64 13.00 12.31
C LEU A 187 -5.96 12.78 13.67
N ILE A 188 -4.70 13.21 13.82
CA ILE A 188 -3.95 13.15 15.09
C ILE A 188 -4.57 14.09 16.14
N GLU A 189 -4.97 15.29 15.75
CA GLU A 189 -5.69 16.21 16.65
C GLU A 189 -6.99 15.60 17.20
N LEU A 190 -7.75 14.90 16.34
CA LEU A 190 -8.99 14.23 16.73
C LEU A 190 -8.74 12.95 17.56
N ASN A 191 -7.64 12.25 17.29
CA ASN A 191 -7.31 11.01 17.98
C ASN A 191 -5.79 10.85 18.18
N PRO A 192 -5.22 11.45 19.23
CA PRO A 192 -3.78 11.40 19.50
C PRO A 192 -3.21 10.01 19.84
N LYS A 193 -4.09 9.02 20.07
CA LYS A 193 -3.68 7.64 20.39
C LYS A 193 -3.66 6.72 19.16
N ARG A 194 -3.91 7.25 17.97
CA ARG A 194 -3.95 6.44 16.74
C ARG A 194 -2.54 6.33 16.13
N ALA A 195 -1.80 5.28 16.49
CA ALA A 195 -0.44 5.01 16.01
C ALA A 195 -0.32 5.11 14.48
N GLN A 196 -1.29 4.53 13.75
CA GLN A 196 -1.31 4.50 12.29
C GLN A 196 -1.34 5.89 11.64
N ALA A 197 -1.91 6.92 12.32
CA ALA A 197 -1.93 8.28 11.78
C ALA A 197 -0.53 8.92 11.79
N TYR A 198 0.26 8.67 12.84
CA TYR A 198 1.66 9.10 12.91
C TYR A 198 2.51 8.36 11.90
N ALA A 199 2.38 7.03 11.79
CA ALA A 199 3.10 6.22 10.80
C ALA A 199 2.83 6.70 9.36
N SER A 200 1.56 6.97 9.03
CA SER A 200 1.17 7.46 7.70
C SER A 200 1.67 8.89 7.44
N ARG A 201 1.69 9.77 8.47
CA ARG A 201 2.26 11.11 8.34
C ARG A 201 3.77 11.05 8.15
N ALA A 202 4.46 10.17 8.88
CA ALA A 202 5.88 9.92 8.70
C ALA A 202 6.22 9.47 7.27
N ALA A 203 5.41 8.59 6.67
CA ALA A 203 5.59 8.19 5.27
C ALA A 203 5.47 9.38 4.30
N SER A 204 4.52 10.29 4.50
CA SER A 204 4.43 11.51 3.68
C SER A 204 5.62 12.45 3.88
N ARG A 205 6.12 12.59 5.11
CA ARG A 205 7.32 13.38 5.43
C ARG A 205 8.58 12.81 4.81
N LEU A 206 8.64 11.48 4.71
CA LEU A 206 9.75 10.79 4.08
C LEU A 206 9.91 11.20 2.61
N GLU A 207 8.81 11.21 1.87
CA GLU A 207 8.78 11.64 0.46
C GLU A 207 9.12 13.13 0.27
N LEU A 208 8.90 13.93 1.31
CA LEU A 208 9.29 15.35 1.36
C LEU A 208 10.70 15.58 1.91
N ASN A 209 11.45 14.50 2.25
CA ASN A 209 12.78 14.55 2.87
C ASN A 209 12.80 15.29 4.24
N ASP A 210 11.66 15.37 4.94
CA ASP A 210 11.60 15.89 6.32
C ASP A 210 12.00 14.79 7.31
N PHE A 211 13.29 14.44 7.33
CA PHE A 211 13.81 13.34 8.15
C PHE A 211 13.64 13.57 9.66
N ALA A 212 13.73 14.83 10.12
CA ALA A 212 13.50 15.17 11.54
C ALA A 212 12.04 14.94 11.93
N GLY A 213 11.11 15.34 11.08
CA GLY A 213 9.69 15.07 11.26
C GLY A 213 9.35 13.59 11.19
N VAL A 214 10.01 12.81 10.31
CA VAL A 214 9.87 11.34 10.26
C VAL A 214 10.23 10.71 11.59
N ILE A 215 11.39 11.08 12.16
CA ILE A 215 11.85 10.54 13.46
C ILE A 215 10.85 10.86 14.57
N THR A 216 10.35 12.10 14.60
CA THR A 216 9.36 12.55 15.59
C THR A 216 8.07 11.72 15.52
N ASP A 217 7.52 11.56 14.32
CA ASP A 217 6.27 10.81 14.13
C ASP A 217 6.47 9.30 14.38
N CYS A 218 7.56 8.72 13.88
CA CYS A 218 7.87 7.31 14.12
C CYS A 218 8.12 7.02 15.61
N ASN A 219 8.73 7.94 16.36
CA ASN A 219 8.85 7.79 17.82
C ASN A 219 7.47 7.63 18.47
N LYS A 220 6.50 8.46 18.08
CA LYS A 220 5.15 8.38 18.63
C LYS A 220 4.39 7.14 18.15
N ALA A 221 4.55 6.76 16.88
CA ALA A 221 3.95 5.54 16.35
C ALA A 221 4.45 4.29 17.10
N ILE A 222 5.77 4.18 17.33
CA ILE A 222 6.42 3.07 18.04
C ILE A 222 6.09 3.07 19.54
N GLU A 223 5.96 4.26 20.17
CA GLU A 223 5.47 4.37 21.55
C GLU A 223 4.06 3.77 21.70
N LEU A 224 3.18 4.05 20.74
CA LEU A 224 1.80 3.58 20.72
C LEU A 224 1.67 2.12 20.25
N ASN A 225 2.53 1.68 19.33
CA ASN A 225 2.60 0.31 18.82
C ASN A 225 4.07 -0.12 18.69
N PRO A 226 4.66 -0.76 19.71
CA PRO A 226 6.08 -1.15 19.73
C PRO A 226 6.50 -2.16 18.65
N ASP A 227 5.55 -2.86 18.04
CA ASP A 227 5.78 -3.90 17.04
C ASP A 227 5.52 -3.41 15.61
N ASP A 228 5.43 -2.08 15.41
CA ASP A 228 5.32 -1.46 14.09
C ASP A 228 6.67 -1.49 13.36
N SER A 229 6.92 -2.58 12.64
CA SER A 229 8.14 -2.78 11.86
C SER A 229 8.33 -1.68 10.80
N GLU A 230 7.27 -1.19 10.16
CA GLU A 230 7.36 -0.15 9.13
C GLU A 230 7.82 1.19 9.71
N SER A 231 7.31 1.57 10.88
CA SER A 231 7.80 2.77 11.57
C SER A 231 9.27 2.66 12.01
N LEU A 232 9.72 1.48 12.42
CA LEU A 232 11.14 1.23 12.71
C LEU A 232 12.01 1.38 11.47
N LEU A 233 11.59 0.81 10.33
CA LEU A 233 12.30 0.93 9.05
C LEU A 233 12.39 2.38 8.59
N ASN A 234 11.30 3.13 8.67
CA ASN A 234 11.25 4.54 8.26
C ASN A 234 12.11 5.42 9.18
N ARG A 235 12.08 5.18 10.50
CA ARG A 235 12.93 5.90 11.47
C ARG A 235 14.41 5.59 11.27
N GLY A 236 14.74 4.31 11.05
CA GLY A 236 16.10 3.88 10.74
C GLY A 236 16.62 4.54 9.46
N TYR A 237 15.79 4.60 8.41
CA TYR A 237 16.15 5.28 7.17
C TYR A 237 16.40 6.79 7.41
N ALA A 238 15.48 7.47 8.09
CA ALA A 238 15.63 8.89 8.39
C ALA A 238 16.88 9.19 9.22
N LYS A 239 17.17 8.38 10.26
CA LYS A 239 18.40 8.47 11.04
C LYS A 239 19.65 8.27 10.18
N SER A 240 19.63 7.30 9.27
CA SER A 240 20.75 7.02 8.37
C SER A 240 21.03 8.20 7.42
N LYS A 241 19.99 8.90 6.97
CA LYS A 241 20.10 10.13 6.15
C LYS A 241 20.68 11.30 6.94
N LEU A 242 20.48 11.33 8.24
CA LEU A 242 21.08 12.29 9.17
C LEU A 242 22.41 11.79 9.78
N GLU A 243 22.99 10.73 9.21
CA GLU A 243 24.26 10.11 9.60
C GLU A 243 24.29 9.49 11.01
N ASP A 244 23.14 9.40 11.70
CA ASP A 244 23.02 8.61 12.92
C ASP A 244 22.95 7.11 12.59
N TYR A 245 24.08 6.57 12.12
CA TYR A 245 24.19 5.15 11.74
C TYR A 245 24.03 4.20 12.91
N LYS A 246 24.41 4.63 14.15
CA LYS A 246 24.22 3.80 15.36
C LYS A 246 22.73 3.67 15.71
N GLY A 247 22.03 4.77 15.77
CA GLY A 247 20.59 4.79 16.03
C GLY A 247 19.78 4.10 14.94
N ALA A 248 20.19 4.27 13.66
CA ALA A 248 19.58 3.58 12.53
C ALA A 248 19.79 2.05 12.60
N ASN A 249 21.03 1.61 12.93
CA ASN A 249 21.32 0.17 13.09
C ASN A 249 20.45 -0.50 14.16
N ALA A 250 20.21 0.18 15.29
CA ALA A 250 19.35 -0.35 16.36
C ALA A 250 17.87 -0.47 15.90
N ASP A 251 17.38 0.49 15.11
CA ASP A 251 16.02 0.43 14.57
C ASP A 251 15.88 -0.72 13.56
N TYR A 252 16.85 -0.88 12.66
CA TYR A 252 16.86 -1.98 11.70
C TYR A 252 17.03 -3.35 12.37
N ASP A 253 17.82 -3.43 13.45
CA ASP A 253 17.98 -4.66 14.22
C ASP A 253 16.66 -5.13 14.81
N LYS A 254 15.89 -4.20 15.41
CA LYS A 254 14.55 -4.50 15.89
C LYS A 254 13.59 -4.85 14.74
N ALA A 255 13.67 -4.15 13.62
CA ALA A 255 12.80 -4.41 12.45
C ALA A 255 13.02 -5.82 11.88
N VAL A 256 14.27 -6.28 11.72
CA VAL A 256 14.54 -7.64 11.22
C VAL A 256 14.22 -8.73 12.25
N THR A 257 14.18 -8.39 13.54
CA THR A 257 13.70 -9.30 14.58
C THR A 257 12.20 -9.51 14.50
N LEU A 258 11.44 -8.46 14.15
CA LEU A 258 9.99 -8.51 13.96
C LEU A 258 9.60 -9.14 12.61
N ASP A 259 10.37 -8.88 11.56
CA ASP A 259 10.18 -9.44 10.23
C ASP A 259 11.50 -9.94 9.65
N ALA A 260 11.76 -11.24 9.80
CA ALA A 260 12.94 -11.91 9.28
C ALA A 260 13.01 -11.98 7.74
N ASN A 261 11.96 -11.55 7.03
CA ASN A 261 11.92 -11.48 5.57
C ASN A 261 12.01 -10.03 5.03
N SER A 262 12.43 -9.09 5.88
CA SER A 262 12.54 -7.68 5.48
C SER A 262 13.82 -7.39 4.69
N PHE A 263 13.70 -7.27 3.36
CA PHE A 263 14.79 -6.76 2.51
C PHE A 263 15.31 -5.42 3.03
N ARG A 264 14.39 -4.44 3.25
CA ARG A 264 14.73 -3.09 3.71
C ARG A 264 15.47 -3.09 5.05
N GLY A 265 15.08 -3.99 5.94
CA GLY A 265 15.70 -4.16 7.25
C GLY A 265 17.16 -4.63 7.15
N TYR A 266 17.40 -5.72 6.45
CA TYR A 266 18.75 -6.25 6.26
C TYR A 266 19.63 -5.30 5.43
N TYR A 267 19.12 -4.77 4.32
CA TYR A 267 19.87 -3.83 3.50
C TYR A 267 20.26 -2.57 4.30
N GLY A 268 19.29 -1.97 5.01
CA GLY A 268 19.54 -0.77 5.83
C GLY A 268 20.52 -1.02 6.97
N ARG A 269 20.41 -2.19 7.66
CA ARG A 269 21.36 -2.57 8.73
C ARG A 269 22.76 -2.80 8.17
N GLY A 270 22.88 -3.50 7.06
CA GLY A 270 24.14 -3.74 6.37
C GLY A 270 24.81 -2.45 5.92
N PHE A 271 24.04 -1.49 5.38
CA PHE A 271 24.53 -0.16 5.03
C PHE A 271 25.10 0.58 6.25
N CYS A 272 24.34 0.60 7.35
CA CYS A 272 24.79 1.24 8.60
C CYS A 272 26.05 0.58 9.17
N ARG A 273 26.12 -0.76 9.19
CA ARG A 273 27.31 -1.51 9.63
C ARG A 273 28.54 -1.19 8.79
N SER A 274 28.37 -1.11 7.45
CA SER A 274 29.46 -0.72 6.55
C SER A 274 29.97 0.70 6.82
N LYS A 275 29.09 1.66 7.14
CA LYS A 275 29.46 3.03 7.53
C LYS A 275 30.15 3.08 8.89
N LEU A 276 29.78 2.19 9.81
CA LEU A 276 30.40 2.06 11.14
C LEU A 276 31.70 1.25 11.14
N GLY A 277 32.13 0.71 9.97
CA GLY A 277 33.36 -0.06 9.82
C GLY A 277 33.20 -1.57 10.00
N ASP A 278 32.03 -2.07 10.40
CA ASP A 278 31.75 -3.51 10.49
C ASP A 278 31.45 -4.09 9.10
N GLN A 279 32.51 -4.30 8.31
CA GLN A 279 32.35 -4.85 6.95
C GLN A 279 31.88 -6.31 6.96
N LYS A 280 32.26 -7.11 7.98
CA LYS A 280 31.82 -8.52 8.08
C LYS A 280 30.33 -8.61 8.36
N GLY A 281 29.82 -7.86 9.31
CA GLY A 281 28.39 -7.77 9.60
C GLY A 281 27.60 -7.21 8.43
N ALA A 282 28.15 -6.22 7.71
CA ALA A 282 27.53 -5.66 6.52
C ALA A 282 27.37 -6.71 5.40
N ILE A 283 28.41 -7.49 5.11
CA ILE A 283 28.34 -8.56 4.10
C ILE A 283 27.33 -9.62 4.49
N ALA A 284 27.26 -10.01 5.78
CA ALA A 284 26.27 -10.96 6.26
C ALA A 284 24.84 -10.44 6.05
N ASP A 285 24.59 -9.18 6.37
CA ASP A 285 23.27 -8.56 6.16
C ASP A 285 22.91 -8.42 4.67
N PHE A 286 23.84 -8.02 3.82
CA PHE A 286 23.60 -7.98 2.37
C PHE A 286 23.36 -9.38 1.77
N ASN A 287 23.97 -10.43 2.31
CA ASN A 287 23.65 -11.81 1.94
C ASN A 287 22.17 -12.10 2.25
N GLN A 288 21.72 -11.80 3.48
CA GLN A 288 20.32 -12.00 3.85
C GLN A 288 19.38 -11.17 2.96
N ALA A 289 19.68 -9.90 2.70
CA ALA A 289 18.88 -9.07 1.80
C ALA A 289 18.75 -9.68 0.38
N ILE A 290 19.84 -10.24 -0.17
CA ILE A 290 19.83 -10.89 -1.49
C ILE A 290 19.02 -12.19 -1.47
N GLU A 291 19.08 -12.94 -0.38
CA GLU A 291 18.43 -14.25 -0.22
C GLU A 291 16.93 -14.15 0.16
N VAL A 292 16.49 -13.01 0.71
CA VAL A 292 15.07 -12.81 1.05
C VAL A 292 14.21 -13.09 -0.19
N LYS A 293 13.44 -14.16 -0.12
CA LYS A 293 12.47 -14.52 -1.15
C LYS A 293 11.21 -13.68 -0.92
N ASN A 294 10.93 -12.75 -1.80
CA ASN A 294 9.60 -12.17 -1.88
C ASN A 294 8.64 -13.24 -2.39
N SER A 295 8.07 -14.01 -1.46
CA SER A 295 7.18 -15.15 -1.72
C SER A 295 5.93 -14.83 -2.56
N ASN A 296 5.69 -13.56 -2.86
CA ASN A 296 4.52 -13.10 -3.62
C ASN A 296 4.76 -12.84 -5.11
N VAL A 297 6.00 -12.92 -5.60
CA VAL A 297 6.32 -12.58 -7.01
C VAL A 297 6.72 -13.79 -7.86
N GLU A 298 7.34 -14.82 -7.28
CA GLU A 298 7.83 -15.97 -8.07
C GLU A 298 6.75 -16.96 -8.51
N THR A 299 5.53 -16.90 -7.93
CA THR A 299 4.47 -17.90 -8.20
C THR A 299 3.43 -17.51 -9.25
N LYS A 300 3.48 -16.31 -9.84
CA LYS A 300 2.45 -15.85 -10.81
C LYS A 300 2.93 -15.67 -12.26
N VAL A 301 4.19 -15.95 -12.57
CA VAL A 301 4.71 -15.74 -13.94
C VAL A 301 4.42 -16.92 -14.90
N PHE A 302 3.93 -18.05 -14.41
CA PHE A 302 3.57 -19.19 -15.25
C PHE A 302 2.06 -19.44 -15.26
N TYR A 303 1.48 -19.36 -16.45
CA TYR A 303 0.11 -19.67 -16.85
C TYR A 303 -0.95 -18.57 -16.78
N THR A 304 -1.11 -17.83 -17.86
CA THR A 304 -2.44 -17.60 -18.44
C THR A 304 -2.34 -17.42 -19.95
N GLY A 305 -2.43 -18.55 -20.66
CA GLY A 305 -2.93 -18.54 -22.03
C GLY A 305 -4.43 -18.70 -21.99
N ARG A 306 -5.19 -17.63 -22.07
CA ARG A 306 -6.50 -17.53 -22.74
C ARG A 306 -6.99 -16.08 -22.71
N ILE A 307 -7.14 -15.55 -23.90
CA ILE A 307 -7.63 -14.22 -24.22
C ILE A 307 -9.16 -14.21 -24.12
N SER A 308 -9.74 -13.34 -23.27
CA SER A 308 -11.10 -12.82 -23.45
C SER A 308 -11.34 -11.51 -22.71
N HIS A 309 -11.71 -10.52 -23.43
CA HIS A 309 -12.48 -9.28 -23.19
C HIS A 309 -12.07 -8.22 -22.16
N ASP A 310 -11.02 -8.33 -21.33
CA ASP A 310 -10.54 -7.23 -20.49
C ASP A 310 -9.08 -6.86 -20.80
N LYS A 311 -8.78 -6.59 -22.07
CA LYS A 311 -7.42 -6.23 -22.51
C LYS A 311 -6.78 -5.03 -21.80
N LEU A 312 -7.58 -4.12 -21.23
CA LEU A 312 -7.04 -2.93 -20.56
C LEU A 312 -6.62 -3.22 -19.10
N ASP A 313 -7.37 -4.05 -18.39
CA ASP A 313 -7.09 -4.41 -17.01
C ASP A 313 -5.96 -5.47 -16.94
N GLU A 314 -5.88 -6.37 -17.93
CA GLU A 314 -4.74 -7.29 -18.12
C GLU A 314 -3.43 -6.52 -18.41
N LEU A 315 -3.48 -5.51 -19.28
CA LEU A 315 -2.32 -4.66 -19.57
C LEU A 315 -1.86 -3.84 -18.36
N ARG A 316 -2.80 -3.35 -17.51
CA ARG A 316 -2.46 -2.67 -16.25
C ARG A 316 -1.83 -3.63 -15.25
N GLY A 317 -2.36 -4.84 -15.10
CA GLY A 317 -1.78 -5.89 -14.25
C GLY A 317 -0.37 -6.27 -14.69
N VAL A 318 -0.14 -6.49 -15.98
CA VAL A 318 1.18 -6.81 -16.54
C VAL A 318 2.17 -5.65 -16.36
N VAL A 319 1.74 -4.40 -16.53
CA VAL A 319 2.59 -3.21 -16.31
C VAL A 319 2.96 -3.06 -14.84
N GLN A 320 2.02 -3.27 -13.91
CA GLN A 320 2.29 -3.24 -12.48
C GLN A 320 3.22 -4.38 -12.03
N GLU A 321 3.04 -5.60 -12.53
CA GLU A 321 3.94 -6.72 -12.26
C GLU A 321 5.35 -6.48 -12.84
N LYS A 322 5.44 -5.95 -14.06
CA LYS A 322 6.73 -5.62 -14.69
C LYS A 322 7.45 -4.51 -13.91
N ASN A 323 6.74 -3.48 -13.44
CA ASN A 323 7.32 -2.43 -12.61
C ASN A 323 7.81 -2.99 -11.27
N LYS A 324 7.04 -3.87 -10.63
CA LYS A 324 7.42 -4.52 -9.38
C LYS A 324 8.64 -5.46 -9.55
N ILE A 325 8.71 -6.20 -10.66
CA ILE A 325 9.89 -7.03 -11.01
C ILE A 325 11.12 -6.14 -11.23
N ASN A 326 10.96 -5.01 -11.92
CA ASN A 326 12.04 -4.05 -12.13
C ASN A 326 12.52 -3.40 -10.82
N GLU A 327 11.60 -3.03 -9.92
CA GLU A 327 11.93 -2.50 -8.59
C GLU A 327 12.73 -3.53 -7.77
N LEU A 328 12.29 -4.78 -7.72
CA LEU A 328 13.00 -5.86 -7.04
C LEU A 328 14.39 -6.15 -7.66
N SER A 329 14.50 -6.02 -8.97
CA SER A 329 15.79 -6.17 -9.65
C SER A 329 16.72 -5.01 -9.31
N ALA A 330 16.20 -3.78 -9.20
CA ALA A 330 16.96 -2.61 -8.79
C ALA A 330 17.42 -2.71 -7.33
N GLU A 331 16.54 -3.09 -6.40
CA GLU A 331 16.89 -3.31 -4.98
C GLU A 331 18.00 -4.37 -4.82
N ARG A 332 17.86 -5.51 -5.50
CA ARG A 332 18.90 -6.54 -5.49
C ARG A 332 20.21 -6.07 -6.12
N SER A 333 20.13 -5.28 -7.19
CA SER A 333 21.30 -4.65 -7.82
C SER A 333 22.06 -3.79 -6.83
N GLU A 334 21.36 -2.95 -6.05
CA GLU A 334 21.96 -2.12 -4.99
C GLU A 334 22.59 -2.97 -3.87
N ALA A 335 21.94 -4.06 -3.47
CA ALA A 335 22.48 -4.97 -2.46
C ALA A 335 23.78 -5.66 -2.93
N TYR A 336 23.84 -6.11 -4.18
CA TYR A 336 25.07 -6.63 -4.78
C TYR A 336 26.15 -5.55 -4.85
N PHE A 337 25.83 -4.33 -5.29
CA PHE A 337 26.75 -3.21 -5.33
C PHE A 337 27.30 -2.90 -3.93
N SER A 338 26.47 -2.77 -2.92
CA SER A 338 26.87 -2.46 -1.54
C SER A 338 27.73 -3.55 -0.92
N ARG A 339 27.42 -4.82 -1.23
CA ARG A 339 28.25 -5.96 -0.82
C ARG A 339 29.60 -5.94 -1.51
N ALA A 340 29.65 -5.60 -2.79
CA ALA A 340 30.90 -5.44 -3.54
C ALA A 340 31.82 -4.39 -2.95
N VAL A 341 31.27 -3.22 -2.60
CA VAL A 341 32.02 -2.15 -1.92
C VAL A 341 32.59 -2.65 -0.59
N SER A 342 31.80 -3.36 0.20
CA SER A 342 32.24 -3.91 1.49
C SER A 342 33.31 -5.00 1.32
N ARG A 343 33.18 -5.90 0.32
CA ARG A 343 34.18 -6.90 -0.02
C ARG A 343 35.50 -6.29 -0.48
N ASN A 344 35.43 -5.27 -1.34
CA ASN A 344 36.61 -4.55 -1.79
C ASN A 344 37.38 -3.89 -0.64
N LYS A 345 36.67 -3.27 0.32
CA LYS A 345 37.28 -2.73 1.55
C LYS A 345 37.95 -3.78 2.42
N GLN A 346 37.51 -5.05 2.34
CA GLN A 346 38.15 -6.19 3.01
C GLN A 346 39.30 -6.83 2.19
N GLY A 347 39.57 -6.35 0.99
CA GLY A 347 40.56 -6.92 0.09
C GLY A 347 40.06 -8.15 -0.70
N ASP A 348 38.78 -8.51 -0.59
CA ASP A 348 38.16 -9.59 -1.38
C ASP A 348 37.73 -9.09 -2.76
N VAL A 349 38.74 -8.71 -3.54
CA VAL A 349 38.58 -8.05 -4.83
C VAL A 349 37.89 -8.93 -5.86
N ARG A 350 38.18 -10.22 -5.85
CA ARG A 350 37.61 -11.18 -6.83
C ARG A 350 36.07 -11.26 -6.66
N ASN A 351 35.60 -11.43 -5.44
CA ASN A 351 34.18 -11.52 -5.16
C ASN A 351 33.50 -10.15 -5.29
N ALA A 352 34.22 -9.04 -5.05
CA ALA A 352 33.71 -7.69 -5.30
C ALA A 352 33.39 -7.48 -6.80
N ILE A 353 34.30 -7.88 -7.71
CA ILE A 353 34.06 -7.82 -9.17
C ILE A 353 32.88 -8.72 -9.59
N ALA A 354 32.79 -9.92 -9.03
CA ALA A 354 31.65 -10.81 -9.30
C ALA A 354 30.31 -10.19 -8.88
N ASP A 355 30.25 -9.56 -7.72
CA ASP A 355 29.06 -8.84 -7.26
C ASP A 355 28.71 -7.65 -8.14
N LEU A 356 29.71 -6.87 -8.60
CA LEU A 356 29.49 -5.76 -9.53
C LEU A 356 28.97 -6.24 -10.88
N ASN A 357 29.48 -7.38 -11.37
CA ASN A 357 28.93 -7.99 -12.58
C ASN A 357 27.44 -8.33 -12.39
N ARG A 358 27.10 -8.95 -11.26
CA ARG A 358 25.71 -9.29 -10.96
C ARG A 358 24.82 -8.08 -10.77
N SER A 359 25.34 -7.02 -10.14
CA SER A 359 24.64 -5.72 -10.02
C SER A 359 24.31 -5.14 -11.39
N ILE A 360 25.29 -5.13 -12.31
CA ILE A 360 25.14 -4.63 -13.68
C ILE A 360 24.16 -5.50 -14.50
N GLU A 361 24.19 -6.81 -14.34
CA GLU A 361 23.23 -7.72 -15.00
C GLU A 361 21.78 -7.40 -14.58
N LEU A 362 21.56 -7.13 -13.30
CA LEU A 362 20.24 -6.83 -12.75
C LEU A 362 19.78 -5.40 -13.08
N ASN A 363 20.72 -4.46 -13.14
CA ASN A 363 20.45 -3.06 -13.52
C ASN A 363 21.54 -2.55 -14.48
N PRO A 364 21.38 -2.77 -15.79
CA PRO A 364 22.36 -2.32 -16.80
C PRO A 364 22.53 -0.80 -16.91
N THR A 365 21.68 -0.02 -16.25
CA THR A 365 21.75 1.45 -16.23
C THR A 365 22.42 2.03 -14.99
N TYR A 366 22.97 1.18 -14.10
CA TYR A 366 23.58 1.59 -12.84
C TYR A 366 25.02 2.09 -13.08
N SER A 367 25.18 3.38 -13.37
CA SER A 367 26.48 4.02 -13.71
C SER A 367 27.55 3.82 -12.65
N GLU A 368 27.18 3.88 -11.35
CA GLU A 368 28.09 3.72 -10.22
C GLU A 368 28.70 2.31 -10.13
N ALA A 369 27.96 1.30 -10.55
CA ALA A 369 28.47 -0.07 -10.57
C ALA A 369 29.56 -0.27 -11.64
N TYR A 370 29.39 0.31 -12.83
CA TYR A 370 30.43 0.34 -13.86
C TYR A 370 31.65 1.12 -13.37
N PHE A 371 31.44 2.33 -12.85
CA PHE A 371 32.56 3.16 -12.36
C PHE A 371 33.36 2.46 -11.25
N THR A 372 32.68 1.90 -10.26
CA THR A 372 33.32 1.18 -9.15
C THR A 372 34.09 -0.04 -9.64
N ARG A 373 33.53 -0.81 -10.62
CA ARG A 373 34.24 -1.95 -11.24
C ARG A 373 35.46 -1.48 -12.00
N GLY A 374 35.37 -0.37 -12.74
CA GLY A 374 36.48 0.24 -13.44
C GLY A 374 37.62 0.65 -12.51
N MET A 375 37.30 1.27 -11.37
CA MET A 375 38.29 1.62 -10.35
C MET A 375 39.00 0.39 -9.79
N ILE A 376 38.26 -0.66 -9.48
CA ILE A 376 38.81 -1.93 -8.96
C ILE A 376 39.73 -2.58 -10.02
N LYS A 377 39.29 -2.63 -11.29
CA LYS A 377 40.12 -3.16 -12.41
C LYS A 377 41.40 -2.33 -12.59
N SER A 378 41.32 -1.02 -12.53
CA SER A 378 42.48 -0.14 -12.61
C SER A 378 43.49 -0.43 -11.50
N ALA A 379 43.04 -0.62 -10.28
CA ALA A 379 43.89 -1.00 -9.14
C ALA A 379 44.51 -2.39 -9.31
N GLN A 380 43.93 -3.25 -10.14
CA GLN A 380 44.45 -4.58 -10.52
C GLN A 380 45.31 -4.58 -11.80
N ASN A 381 45.64 -3.39 -12.30
CA ASN A 381 46.39 -3.18 -13.54
C ASN A 381 45.66 -3.60 -14.84
N ASP A 382 44.33 -3.87 -14.76
CA ASP A 382 43.48 -4.03 -15.96
C ASP A 382 43.00 -2.65 -16.46
N GLN A 383 43.96 -1.90 -17.03
CA GLN A 383 43.71 -0.53 -17.51
C GLN A 383 42.69 -0.49 -18.67
N LYS A 384 42.72 -1.49 -19.57
CA LYS A 384 41.80 -1.58 -20.71
C LYS A 384 40.37 -1.82 -20.24
N GLY A 385 40.17 -2.74 -19.32
CA GLY A 385 38.85 -3.01 -18.72
C GLY A 385 38.33 -1.83 -17.92
N ALA A 386 39.22 -1.09 -17.23
CA ALA A 386 38.87 0.11 -16.50
C ALA A 386 38.37 1.23 -17.43
N VAL A 387 39.04 1.50 -18.55
CA VAL A 387 38.60 2.47 -19.57
C VAL A 387 37.22 2.08 -20.15
N GLN A 388 36.99 0.79 -20.44
CA GLN A 388 35.68 0.32 -20.95
C GLN A 388 34.56 0.55 -19.93
N ASP A 389 34.81 0.27 -18.67
CA ASP A 389 33.84 0.50 -17.60
C ASP A 389 33.58 2.00 -17.37
N CYS A 390 34.61 2.86 -17.40
CA CYS A 390 34.43 4.31 -17.37
C CYS A 390 33.65 4.83 -18.58
N ASN A 391 33.88 4.29 -19.79
CA ASN A 391 33.08 4.64 -20.97
C ASN A 391 31.60 4.32 -20.77
N SER A 392 31.29 3.15 -20.18
CA SER A 392 29.92 2.77 -19.88
C SER A 392 29.30 3.69 -18.83
N ALA A 393 30.02 4.00 -17.76
CA ALA A 393 29.55 4.93 -16.72
C ALA A 393 29.24 6.32 -17.30
N ILE A 394 30.14 6.86 -18.13
CA ILE A 394 29.98 8.18 -18.79
C ILE A 394 28.83 8.17 -19.79
N LYS A 395 28.64 7.09 -20.55
CA LYS A 395 27.51 6.94 -21.47
C LYS A 395 26.17 6.99 -20.73
N LEU A 396 26.09 6.38 -19.55
CA LEU A 396 24.90 6.37 -18.72
C LEU A 396 24.69 7.69 -17.96
N ASN A 397 25.79 8.28 -17.47
CA ASN A 397 25.78 9.58 -16.81
C ASN A 397 26.83 10.53 -17.42
N PRO A 398 26.48 11.35 -18.43
CA PRO A 398 27.41 12.28 -19.08
C PRO A 398 27.97 13.38 -18.18
N ARG A 399 27.48 13.51 -16.94
CA ARG A 399 27.98 14.46 -15.95
C ARG A 399 28.80 13.81 -14.84
N TYR A 400 29.23 12.55 -15.00
CA TYR A 400 29.99 11.81 -14.02
C TYR A 400 31.45 12.25 -14.01
N ALA A 401 31.75 13.33 -13.31
CA ALA A 401 33.05 13.99 -13.30
C ALA A 401 34.21 13.05 -12.90
N GLU A 402 34.02 12.23 -11.86
CA GLU A 402 35.03 11.25 -11.40
C GLU A 402 35.34 10.19 -12.45
N ALA A 403 34.35 9.77 -13.25
CA ALA A 403 34.57 8.81 -14.31
C ALA A 403 35.44 9.37 -15.45
N TYR A 404 35.23 10.64 -15.82
CA TYR A 404 36.12 11.35 -16.73
C TYR A 404 37.54 11.46 -16.17
N TYR A 405 37.66 11.87 -14.90
CA TYR A 405 38.96 11.97 -14.24
C TYR A 405 39.76 10.67 -14.24
N ILE A 406 39.15 9.57 -13.79
CA ILE A 406 39.80 8.25 -13.78
C ILE A 406 40.17 7.79 -15.19
N ARG A 407 39.25 7.94 -16.17
CA ARG A 407 39.52 7.58 -17.56
C ARG A 407 40.65 8.43 -18.15
N GLY A 408 40.68 9.70 -17.85
CA GLY A 408 41.72 10.65 -18.28
C GLY A 408 43.12 10.26 -17.77
N VAL A 409 43.24 9.97 -16.47
CA VAL A 409 44.48 9.52 -15.84
C VAL A 409 44.94 8.18 -16.47
N ILE A 410 44.04 7.23 -16.68
CA ILE A 410 44.39 5.93 -17.28
C ILE A 410 44.84 6.07 -18.73
N LYS A 411 44.15 6.87 -19.55
CA LYS A 411 44.54 7.10 -20.96
C LYS A 411 45.89 7.77 -21.07
N HIS A 412 46.11 8.76 -20.25
CA HIS A 412 47.42 9.41 -20.19
C HIS A 412 48.54 8.41 -19.85
N ALA A 413 48.34 7.57 -18.83
CA ALA A 413 49.30 6.53 -18.45
C ALA A 413 49.47 5.47 -19.53
N LEU A 414 48.55 5.24 -20.45
CA LEU A 414 48.63 4.35 -21.59
C LEU A 414 49.29 5.02 -22.82
N GLY A 415 49.70 6.30 -22.73
CA GLY A 415 50.31 7.04 -23.84
C GLY A 415 49.33 7.78 -24.74
N ASP A 416 48.03 7.74 -24.46
CA ASP A 416 47.01 8.53 -25.17
C ASP A 416 46.84 9.89 -24.41
N GLU A 417 47.90 10.73 -24.43
CA GLU A 417 48.00 11.95 -23.68
C GLU A 417 46.92 12.95 -24.06
N ASN A 418 46.67 13.13 -25.36
CA ASN A 418 45.67 14.10 -25.86
C ASN A 418 44.24 13.76 -25.37
N SER A 419 43.80 12.51 -25.56
CA SER A 419 42.47 12.08 -25.08
C SER A 419 42.41 12.08 -23.56
N GLY A 420 43.53 11.78 -22.86
CA GLY A 420 43.63 11.86 -21.41
C GLY A 420 43.39 13.27 -20.91
N CYS A 421 44.08 14.25 -21.48
CA CYS A 421 43.97 15.67 -21.11
C CYS A 421 42.57 16.24 -21.42
N LEU A 422 41.94 15.82 -22.51
CA LEU A 422 40.52 16.20 -22.81
C LEU A 422 39.56 15.67 -21.73
N ASP A 423 39.72 14.42 -21.32
CA ASP A 423 38.91 13.84 -20.25
C ASP A 423 39.14 14.57 -18.90
N LEU A 424 40.39 14.89 -18.54
CA LEU A 424 40.73 15.65 -17.35
C LEU A 424 40.13 17.06 -17.38
N SER A 425 40.23 17.75 -18.52
CA SER A 425 39.58 19.06 -18.71
C SER A 425 38.07 18.98 -18.50
N LYS A 426 37.44 17.92 -19.05
CA LYS A 426 36.00 17.70 -18.86
C LYS A 426 35.63 17.43 -17.40
N ALA A 427 36.44 16.67 -16.66
CA ALA A 427 36.23 16.46 -15.22
C ALA A 427 36.31 17.78 -14.45
N GLY A 428 37.25 18.66 -14.77
CA GLY A 428 37.38 20.01 -14.18
C GLY A 428 36.17 20.90 -14.49
N GLU A 429 35.68 20.94 -15.74
CA GLU A 429 34.47 21.66 -16.16
C GLU A 429 33.23 21.18 -15.38
N LEU A 430 33.17 19.90 -15.06
CA LEU A 430 32.09 19.29 -14.28
C LEU A 430 32.24 19.51 -12.76
N GLY A 431 33.28 20.24 -12.33
CA GLY A 431 33.48 20.62 -10.93
C GLY A 431 34.39 19.68 -10.13
N TYR A 432 35.04 18.71 -10.76
CA TYR A 432 36.01 17.85 -10.06
C TYR A 432 37.37 18.54 -9.91
N THR A 433 37.54 19.28 -8.84
CA THR A 433 38.73 20.12 -8.60
C THR A 433 40.06 19.38 -8.62
N PRO A 434 40.21 18.10 -8.21
CA PRO A 434 41.48 17.39 -8.31
C PRO A 434 42.02 17.28 -9.75
N ALA A 435 41.14 17.39 -10.79
CA ALA A 435 41.56 17.33 -12.18
C ALA A 435 42.53 18.48 -12.55
N TYR A 436 42.33 19.69 -12.02
CA TYR A 436 43.18 20.84 -12.35
C TYR A 436 44.65 20.66 -11.98
N LYS A 437 44.93 19.98 -10.88
CA LYS A 437 46.29 19.65 -10.50
C LYS A 437 46.95 18.70 -11.49
N VAL A 438 46.24 17.67 -11.90
CA VAL A 438 46.75 16.68 -12.88
C VAL A 438 46.94 17.32 -14.26
N ILE A 439 46.03 18.22 -14.67
CA ILE A 439 46.16 19.00 -15.92
C ILE A 439 47.44 19.83 -15.88
N SER A 440 47.67 20.56 -14.79
CA SER A 440 48.87 21.37 -14.61
C SER A 440 50.18 20.56 -14.68
N ASP A 441 50.16 19.35 -14.15
CA ASP A 441 51.34 18.51 -14.05
C ASP A 441 51.67 17.76 -15.36
N PHE A 442 50.64 17.44 -16.19
CA PHE A 442 50.77 16.47 -17.31
C PHE A 442 50.19 16.93 -18.64
N CYS A 443 49.46 18.05 -18.73
CA CYS A 443 48.75 18.45 -19.95
C CYS A 443 49.22 19.80 -20.52
N ASN A 444 50.43 20.22 -20.21
CA ASN A 444 51.01 21.46 -20.71
C ASN A 444 51.81 21.28 -21.99
#